data_c6827021d870db309171a565e387b26c
#
_entry.id   c6827021d870db309171a565e387b26c
#
_cell.length_a   1.000
_cell.length_b   1.000
_cell.length_c   1.000
_cell.angle_alpha   90.00
_cell.angle_beta   90.00
_cell.angle_gamma   90.00
#
_symmetry.space_group_name_H-M   'P 1'
#
loop_
_entity.id
_entity.type
_entity.pdbx_description
1 polymer ?
#
loop_
_entity_poly.entity_id
_entity_poly.type
_entity_poly.pdbx_seq_one_letter_code
_entity_poly.pdbx_strand_id
1 'polypeptide(L)'
;MPTRAIAIEDDEAVSRLIAQVLTAHGFEMCGTAATGEDGIALAKREVPDVALVDLGLPKMSGEDVIAAIRQEVPKTMCIALTAVDIPARVLGALRAGAAGYILKPFHAGELARAVEDVLRGDSAPISPRAAKVLLAELRGDAPDQRNHGPPLSKREREVLELLVHGHTYADVANALGIAEGTVQTYVKRIYEKMDVSTKAEAALLAVARGLVKP
;
A
#
# COMPACT_ATOMS: atom_id res chain seq x y z
N MET A 1 -22.61 -12.70 -18.19
CA MET A 1 -22.25 -11.28 -18.37
C MET A 1 -20.77 -11.15 -18.04
N PRO A 2 -20.02 -10.27 -18.70
CA PRO A 2 -18.63 -10.06 -18.34
C PRO A 2 -18.55 -9.51 -16.90
N THR A 3 -17.49 -9.87 -16.20
CA THR A 3 -17.21 -9.35 -14.86
C THR A 3 -16.83 -7.88 -14.93
N ARG A 4 -17.50 -7.04 -14.17
CA ARG A 4 -17.34 -5.58 -14.21
C ARG A 4 -16.30 -5.14 -13.18
N ALA A 5 -15.35 -4.32 -13.62
CA ALA A 5 -14.24 -3.85 -12.79
C ALA A 5 -14.06 -2.33 -12.87
N ILE A 6 -13.58 -1.75 -11.76
CA ILE A 6 -13.07 -0.38 -11.71
C ILE A 6 -11.66 -0.37 -11.11
N ALA A 7 -10.88 0.69 -11.40
CA ALA A 7 -9.60 0.93 -10.75
C ALA A 7 -9.57 2.33 -10.14
N ILE A 8 -9.02 2.44 -8.93
CA ILE A 8 -8.85 3.68 -8.18
C ILE A 8 -7.36 3.82 -7.90
N GLU A 9 -6.67 4.63 -8.70
CA GLU A 9 -5.22 4.70 -8.81
C GLU A 9 -4.83 6.08 -9.34
N ASP A 10 -3.96 6.81 -8.63
CA ASP A 10 -3.53 8.17 -9.00
C ASP A 10 -2.39 8.18 -10.02
N ASP A 11 -1.62 7.10 -10.14
CA ASP A 11 -0.63 6.93 -11.21
C ASP A 11 -1.34 6.51 -12.51
N GLU A 12 -1.36 7.43 -13.48
CA GLU A 12 -2.02 7.21 -14.78
C GLU A 12 -1.43 6.02 -15.56
N ALA A 13 -0.12 5.75 -15.43
CA ALA A 13 0.52 4.64 -16.13
C ALA A 13 0.09 3.30 -15.51
N VAL A 14 0.01 3.22 -14.20
CA VAL A 14 -0.48 2.04 -13.46
C VAL A 14 -1.96 1.83 -13.74
N SER A 15 -2.77 2.89 -13.68
CA SER A 15 -4.21 2.85 -13.97
C SER A 15 -4.48 2.30 -15.39
N ARG A 16 -3.75 2.79 -16.40
CA ARG A 16 -3.84 2.26 -17.78
C ARG A 16 -3.41 0.80 -17.88
N LEU A 17 -2.34 0.41 -17.19
CA LEU A 17 -1.87 -0.97 -17.18
C LEU A 17 -2.94 -1.90 -16.61
N ILE A 18 -3.55 -1.54 -15.48
CA ILE A 18 -4.65 -2.31 -14.86
C ILE A 18 -5.79 -2.49 -15.85
N ALA A 19 -6.24 -1.40 -16.49
CA ALA A 19 -7.34 -1.43 -17.45
C ALA A 19 -7.01 -2.33 -18.64
N GLN A 20 -5.81 -2.24 -19.20
CA GLN A 20 -5.37 -3.08 -20.33
C GLN A 20 -5.32 -4.56 -19.95
N VAL A 21 -4.74 -4.87 -18.80
CA VAL A 21 -4.62 -6.26 -18.31
C VAL A 21 -5.98 -6.87 -18.10
N LEU A 22 -6.87 -6.21 -17.39
CA LEU A 22 -8.19 -6.75 -17.10
C LEU A 22 -9.04 -6.90 -18.36
N THR A 23 -9.03 -5.91 -19.24
CA THR A 23 -9.73 -6.00 -20.53
C THR A 23 -9.21 -7.18 -21.38
N ALA A 24 -7.90 -7.40 -21.45
CA ALA A 24 -7.30 -8.52 -22.16
C ALA A 24 -7.70 -9.89 -21.58
N HIS A 25 -8.10 -9.94 -20.33
CA HIS A 25 -8.58 -11.15 -19.64
C HIS A 25 -10.11 -11.24 -19.55
N GLY A 26 -10.83 -10.45 -20.35
CA GLY A 26 -12.28 -10.55 -20.50
C GLY A 26 -13.10 -9.81 -19.45
N PHE A 27 -12.48 -8.96 -18.64
CA PHE A 27 -13.20 -8.07 -17.73
C PHE A 27 -13.75 -6.84 -18.47
N GLU A 28 -14.89 -6.35 -18.05
CA GLU A 28 -15.46 -5.07 -18.48
C GLU A 28 -14.98 -3.95 -17.56
N MET A 29 -14.06 -3.11 -18.05
CA MET A 29 -13.63 -1.92 -17.32
C MET A 29 -14.68 -0.83 -17.39
N CYS A 30 -15.38 -0.58 -16.27
CA CYS A 30 -16.44 0.42 -16.18
C CYS A 30 -15.89 1.84 -15.95
N GLY A 31 -14.62 1.96 -15.58
CA GLY A 31 -13.94 3.24 -15.41
C GLY A 31 -12.73 3.18 -14.49
N THR A 32 -12.05 4.33 -14.43
CA THR A 32 -10.92 4.56 -13.51
C THR A 32 -11.12 5.89 -12.77
N ALA A 33 -10.55 6.02 -11.59
CA ALA A 33 -10.56 7.23 -10.80
C ALA A 33 -9.17 7.48 -10.20
N ALA A 34 -8.75 8.75 -10.15
CA ALA A 34 -7.45 9.16 -9.60
C ALA A 34 -7.52 9.61 -8.13
N THR A 35 -8.72 9.73 -7.57
CA THR A 35 -8.95 10.13 -6.17
C THR A 35 -9.90 9.16 -5.48
N GLY A 36 -9.81 9.09 -4.14
CA GLY A 36 -10.70 8.25 -3.36
C GLY A 36 -12.17 8.64 -3.50
N GLU A 37 -12.46 9.95 -3.48
CA GLU A 37 -13.81 10.49 -3.59
C GLU A 37 -14.45 10.14 -4.93
N ASP A 38 -13.71 10.33 -6.05
CA ASP A 38 -14.20 9.98 -7.38
C ASP A 38 -14.36 8.47 -7.53
N GLY A 39 -13.47 7.68 -6.89
CA GLY A 39 -13.53 6.23 -6.87
C GLY A 39 -14.78 5.69 -6.17
N ILE A 40 -15.15 6.25 -5.02
CA ILE A 40 -16.38 5.92 -4.31
C ILE A 40 -17.59 6.29 -5.15
N ALA A 41 -17.60 7.48 -5.76
CA ALA A 41 -18.68 7.92 -6.63
C ALA A 41 -18.83 7.01 -7.87
N LEU A 42 -17.70 6.58 -8.45
CA LEU A 42 -17.65 5.64 -9.57
C LEU A 42 -18.22 4.28 -9.16
N ALA A 43 -17.81 3.73 -8.01
CA ALA A 43 -18.29 2.45 -7.51
C ALA A 43 -19.82 2.47 -7.28
N LYS A 44 -20.36 3.54 -6.73
CA LYS A 44 -21.81 3.72 -6.53
C LYS A 44 -22.59 3.74 -7.86
N ARG A 45 -22.06 4.45 -8.85
CA ARG A 45 -22.71 4.59 -10.16
C ARG A 45 -22.69 3.29 -10.95
N GLU A 46 -21.54 2.62 -10.97
CA GLU A 46 -21.32 1.46 -11.83
C GLU A 46 -21.68 0.13 -11.17
N VAL A 47 -21.69 0.05 -9.83
CA VAL A 47 -21.90 -1.18 -9.06
C VAL A 47 -21.07 -2.33 -9.63
N PRO A 48 -19.73 -2.22 -9.66
CA PRO A 48 -18.85 -3.23 -10.24
C PRO A 48 -18.78 -4.48 -9.37
N ASP A 49 -18.36 -5.61 -9.96
CA ASP A 49 -18.10 -6.84 -9.22
C ASP A 49 -16.80 -6.71 -8.40
N VAL A 50 -15.81 -5.99 -8.96
CA VAL A 50 -14.51 -5.77 -8.30
C VAL A 50 -14.03 -4.32 -8.44
N ALA A 51 -13.44 -3.80 -7.36
CA ALA A 51 -12.73 -2.53 -7.31
C ALA A 51 -11.27 -2.77 -6.90
N LEU A 52 -10.33 -2.37 -7.75
CA LEU A 52 -8.91 -2.33 -7.39
C LEU A 52 -8.60 -0.95 -6.82
N VAL A 53 -8.05 -0.91 -5.60
CA VAL A 53 -7.89 0.35 -4.84
C VAL A 53 -6.44 0.49 -4.42
N ASP A 54 -5.75 1.53 -4.91
CA ASP A 54 -4.45 1.89 -4.37
C ASP A 54 -4.57 2.38 -2.92
N LEU A 55 -3.70 1.87 -2.05
CA LEU A 55 -3.61 2.32 -0.68
C LEU A 55 -2.88 3.66 -0.53
N GLY A 56 -2.12 4.08 -1.56
CA GLY A 56 -1.32 5.31 -1.58
C GLY A 56 -2.03 6.54 -2.14
N LEU A 57 -3.35 6.53 -2.26
CA LEU A 57 -4.12 7.64 -2.84
C LEU A 57 -3.90 8.98 -2.12
N PRO A 58 -3.92 10.11 -2.84
CA PRO A 58 -3.84 11.43 -2.24
C PRO A 58 -5.12 11.78 -1.47
N LYS A 59 -4.99 12.55 -0.40
CA LYS A 59 -6.07 13.12 0.44
C LYS A 59 -6.86 12.11 1.28
N MET A 60 -7.24 10.95 0.73
CA MET A 60 -8.00 9.91 1.42
C MET A 60 -7.22 8.60 1.35
N SER A 61 -7.10 7.87 2.45
CA SER A 61 -6.42 6.57 2.43
C SER A 61 -7.21 5.54 1.63
N GLY A 62 -6.51 4.62 0.94
CA GLY A 62 -7.20 3.54 0.24
C GLY A 62 -7.99 2.63 1.17
N GLU A 63 -7.58 2.53 2.44
CA GLU A 63 -8.32 1.81 3.48
C GLU A 63 -9.70 2.46 3.73
N ASP A 64 -9.77 3.80 3.80
CA ASP A 64 -11.03 4.53 3.97
C ASP A 64 -11.92 4.38 2.73
N VAL A 65 -11.32 4.37 1.53
CA VAL A 65 -12.04 4.11 0.27
C VAL A 65 -12.66 2.71 0.26
N ILE A 66 -11.89 1.69 0.64
CA ILE A 66 -12.36 0.30 0.74
C ILE A 66 -13.52 0.21 1.75
N ALA A 67 -13.37 0.81 2.94
CA ALA A 67 -14.41 0.82 3.95
C ALA A 67 -15.71 1.48 3.44
N ALA A 68 -15.59 2.62 2.76
CA ALA A 68 -16.73 3.31 2.16
C ALA A 68 -17.42 2.48 1.07
N ILE A 69 -16.66 1.87 0.15
CA ILE A 69 -17.24 1.01 -0.89
C ILE A 69 -17.93 -0.20 -0.27
N ARG A 70 -17.32 -0.83 0.72
CA ARG A 70 -17.94 -1.97 1.44
C ARG A 70 -19.24 -1.61 2.14
N GLN A 71 -19.35 -0.40 2.66
CA GLN A 71 -20.56 0.10 3.30
C GLN A 71 -21.66 0.45 2.27
N GLU A 72 -21.30 1.13 1.19
CA GLU A 72 -22.24 1.73 0.25
C GLU A 72 -22.57 0.81 -0.94
N VAL A 73 -21.64 -0.06 -1.33
CA VAL A 73 -21.78 -1.02 -2.44
C VAL A 73 -21.31 -2.42 -1.97
N PRO A 74 -21.99 -3.05 -1.01
CA PRO A 74 -21.50 -4.24 -0.30
C PRO A 74 -21.26 -5.47 -1.19
N LYS A 75 -21.79 -5.48 -2.41
CA LYS A 75 -21.55 -6.56 -3.40
C LYS A 75 -20.20 -6.44 -4.09
N THR A 76 -19.61 -5.25 -4.15
CA THR A 76 -18.33 -5.01 -4.78
C THR A 76 -17.20 -5.58 -3.93
N MET A 77 -16.40 -6.47 -4.50
CA MET A 77 -15.20 -6.97 -3.86
C MET A 77 -14.06 -5.96 -4.04
N CYS A 78 -13.40 -5.56 -2.96
CA CYS A 78 -12.28 -4.63 -3.02
C CYS A 78 -10.95 -5.39 -2.94
N ILE A 79 -10.02 -5.11 -3.85
CA ILE A 79 -8.66 -5.62 -3.83
C ILE A 79 -7.72 -4.42 -3.60
N ALA A 80 -6.93 -4.49 -2.54
CA ALA A 80 -5.95 -3.45 -2.23
C ALA A 80 -4.72 -3.60 -3.12
N LEU A 81 -4.28 -2.50 -3.71
CA LEU A 81 -2.99 -2.37 -4.38
C LEU A 81 -2.04 -1.56 -3.52
N THR A 82 -0.75 -1.89 -3.51
CA THR A 82 0.24 -1.13 -2.74
C THR A 82 1.65 -1.31 -3.28
N ALA A 83 2.47 -0.27 -3.15
CA ALA A 83 3.90 -0.35 -3.44
C ALA A 83 4.72 -0.90 -2.26
N VAL A 84 4.11 -1.10 -1.09
CA VAL A 84 4.83 -1.39 0.16
C VAL A 84 4.20 -2.55 0.91
N ASP A 85 4.97 -3.63 1.12
CA ASP A 85 4.56 -4.80 1.91
C ASP A 85 4.78 -4.52 3.42
N ILE A 86 4.01 -3.57 3.96
CA ILE A 86 4.02 -3.26 5.39
C ILE A 86 2.87 -4.02 6.07
N PRO A 87 3.18 -4.87 7.05
CA PRO A 87 2.16 -5.65 7.76
C PRO A 87 0.98 -4.83 8.31
N ALA A 88 1.22 -3.65 8.84
CA ALA A 88 0.18 -2.78 9.35
C ALA A 88 -0.79 -2.29 8.25
N ARG A 89 -0.29 -2.03 7.03
CA ARG A 89 -1.11 -1.63 5.87
C ARG A 89 -1.96 -2.80 5.37
N VAL A 90 -1.37 -4.01 5.34
CA VAL A 90 -2.10 -5.23 4.99
C VAL A 90 -3.27 -5.45 5.94
N LEU A 91 -3.00 -5.39 7.26
CA LEU A 91 -4.03 -5.53 8.30
C LEU A 91 -5.07 -4.42 8.20
N GLY A 92 -4.67 -3.18 7.96
CA GLY A 92 -5.57 -2.04 7.75
C GLY A 92 -6.53 -2.29 6.60
N ALA A 93 -6.02 -2.68 5.42
CA ALA A 93 -6.83 -2.99 4.25
C ALA A 93 -7.82 -4.15 4.48
N LEU A 94 -7.37 -5.23 5.13
CA LEU A 94 -8.21 -6.38 5.44
C LEU A 94 -9.31 -6.04 6.47
N ARG A 95 -8.98 -5.25 7.50
CA ARG A 95 -9.99 -4.75 8.47
C ARG A 95 -10.98 -3.80 7.80
N ALA A 96 -10.56 -3.02 6.82
CA ALA A 96 -11.44 -2.19 6.00
C ALA A 96 -12.36 -3.03 5.08
N GLY A 97 -12.07 -4.32 4.90
CA GLY A 97 -12.87 -5.25 4.12
C GLY A 97 -12.31 -5.59 2.75
N ALA A 98 -11.01 -5.39 2.52
CA ALA A 98 -10.37 -5.90 1.31
C ALA A 98 -10.45 -7.42 1.23
N ALA A 99 -10.84 -7.93 0.07
CA ALA A 99 -10.91 -9.36 -0.22
C ALA A 99 -9.58 -9.93 -0.72
N GLY A 100 -8.64 -9.06 -1.11
CA GLY A 100 -7.32 -9.41 -1.58
C GLY A 100 -6.33 -8.26 -1.47
N TYR A 101 -5.04 -8.57 -1.64
CA TYR A 101 -3.96 -7.62 -1.49
C TYR A 101 -2.85 -7.95 -2.51
N ILE A 102 -2.53 -7.01 -3.38
CA ILE A 102 -1.56 -7.18 -4.47
C ILE A 102 -0.45 -6.15 -4.31
N LEU A 103 0.80 -6.63 -4.36
CA LEU A 103 1.98 -5.78 -4.26
C LEU A 103 2.38 -5.26 -5.65
N LYS A 104 2.68 -3.98 -5.75
CA LYS A 104 3.30 -3.35 -6.92
C LYS A 104 4.84 -3.47 -6.84
N PRO A 105 5.58 -3.67 -7.95
CA PRO A 105 5.07 -3.90 -9.30
C PRO A 105 4.56 -5.33 -9.47
N PHE A 106 3.50 -5.51 -10.23
CA PHE A 106 2.90 -6.81 -10.56
C PHE A 106 3.03 -7.11 -12.05
N HIS A 107 3.05 -8.40 -12.40
CA HIS A 107 2.97 -8.84 -13.79
C HIS A 107 1.51 -8.97 -14.23
N ALA A 108 1.26 -8.74 -15.53
CA ALA A 108 -0.10 -8.76 -16.10
C ALA A 108 -0.88 -10.04 -15.73
N GLY A 109 -0.29 -11.22 -15.94
CA GLY A 109 -0.95 -12.49 -15.62
C GLY A 109 -1.14 -12.75 -14.12
N GLU A 110 -0.34 -12.14 -13.26
CA GLU A 110 -0.46 -12.20 -11.81
C GLU A 110 -1.65 -11.39 -11.33
N LEU A 111 -1.79 -10.14 -11.83
CA LEU A 111 -2.93 -9.28 -11.52
C LEU A 111 -4.25 -9.93 -11.90
N ALA A 112 -4.38 -10.40 -13.15
CA ALA A 112 -5.62 -10.98 -13.63
C ALA A 112 -6.00 -12.25 -12.84
N ARG A 113 -5.05 -13.15 -12.59
CA ARG A 113 -5.27 -14.34 -11.78
C ARG A 113 -5.70 -14.00 -10.35
N ALA A 114 -5.05 -13.04 -9.72
CA ALA A 114 -5.40 -12.62 -8.36
C ALA A 114 -6.85 -12.06 -8.29
N VAL A 115 -7.28 -11.31 -9.29
CA VAL A 115 -8.66 -10.82 -9.39
C VAL A 115 -9.64 -11.99 -9.58
N GLU A 116 -9.33 -12.94 -10.46
CA GLU A 116 -10.16 -14.11 -10.68
C GLU A 116 -10.29 -14.97 -9.41
N ASP A 117 -9.19 -15.21 -8.71
CA ASP A 117 -9.17 -16.02 -7.49
C ASP A 117 -10.03 -15.39 -6.38
N VAL A 118 -9.95 -14.07 -6.21
CA VAL A 118 -10.81 -13.32 -5.28
C VAL A 118 -12.29 -13.48 -5.63
N LEU A 119 -12.64 -13.31 -6.91
CA LEU A 119 -14.04 -13.38 -7.36
C LEU A 119 -14.64 -14.78 -7.27
N ARG A 120 -13.82 -15.82 -7.42
CA ARG A 120 -14.26 -17.21 -7.21
C ARG A 120 -14.38 -17.58 -5.74
N GLY A 121 -13.78 -16.80 -4.85
CA GLY A 121 -13.67 -17.14 -3.43
C GLY A 121 -12.66 -18.26 -3.14
N ASP A 122 -11.82 -18.59 -4.12
CA ASP A 122 -10.87 -19.72 -4.02
C ASP A 122 -9.66 -19.35 -3.17
N SER A 123 -9.22 -18.10 -3.23
CA SER A 123 -8.11 -17.59 -2.40
C SER A 123 -8.18 -16.08 -2.23
N ALA A 124 -7.63 -15.59 -1.11
CA ALA A 124 -7.27 -14.19 -0.96
C ALA A 124 -5.77 -14.08 -1.28
N PRO A 125 -5.36 -13.40 -2.36
CA PRO A 125 -3.95 -13.21 -2.64
C PRO A 125 -3.34 -12.35 -1.53
N ILE A 126 -2.56 -12.98 -0.67
CA ILE A 126 -1.88 -12.36 0.47
C ILE A 126 -0.43 -12.83 0.44
N SER A 127 0.52 -11.89 0.53
CA SER A 127 1.94 -12.26 0.60
C SER A 127 2.22 -13.16 1.82
N PRO A 128 3.23 -14.05 1.76
CA PRO A 128 3.60 -14.91 2.90
C PRO A 128 3.92 -14.10 4.17
N ARG A 129 4.47 -12.90 4.01
CA ARG A 129 4.78 -11.97 5.11
C ARG A 129 3.50 -11.43 5.75
N ALA A 130 2.53 -11.01 4.94
CA ALA A 130 1.23 -10.56 5.42
C ALA A 130 0.45 -11.69 6.11
N ALA A 131 0.50 -12.90 5.58
CA ALA A 131 -0.11 -14.07 6.21
C ALA A 131 0.48 -14.36 7.60
N LYS A 132 1.81 -14.22 7.77
CA LYS A 132 2.48 -14.39 9.07
C LYS A 132 1.97 -13.39 10.11
N VAL A 133 1.75 -12.14 9.72
CA VAL A 133 1.22 -11.09 10.60
C VAL A 133 -0.23 -11.35 10.98
N LEU A 134 -1.05 -11.77 10.02
CA LEU A 134 -2.43 -12.17 10.29
C LEU A 134 -2.51 -13.33 11.29
N LEU A 135 -1.66 -14.32 11.13
CA LEU A 135 -1.61 -15.46 12.05
C LEU A 135 -1.20 -15.05 13.47
N ALA A 136 -0.26 -14.11 13.60
CA ALA A 136 0.13 -13.57 14.90
C ALA A 136 -1.03 -12.81 15.57
N GLU A 137 -1.76 -12.00 14.82
CA GLU A 137 -2.95 -11.29 15.29
C GLU A 137 -4.06 -12.26 15.75
N LEU A 138 -4.35 -13.28 14.95
CA LEU A 138 -5.38 -14.30 15.27
C LEU A 138 -5.04 -15.14 16.52
N ARG A 139 -3.76 -15.32 16.81
CA ARG A 139 -3.31 -16.03 18.02
C ARG A 139 -3.39 -15.18 19.28
N GLY A 140 -3.73 -13.90 19.16
CA GLY A 140 -3.61 -12.94 20.24
C GLY A 140 -2.15 -12.61 20.59
N ASP A 141 -1.21 -13.17 19.82
CA ASP A 141 0.19 -12.78 19.80
C ASP A 141 0.28 -11.46 18.99
N ALA A 142 -0.59 -10.47 19.31
CA ALA A 142 -0.53 -9.21 18.60
C ALA A 142 0.94 -8.82 18.52
N PRO A 143 1.52 -8.68 17.34
CA PRO A 143 2.88 -8.18 17.30
C PRO A 143 2.82 -6.88 18.07
N ASP A 144 3.44 -6.88 19.24
CA ASP A 144 3.62 -5.66 20.01
C ASP A 144 3.96 -4.60 18.96
N GLN A 145 3.14 -3.54 18.85
CA GLN A 145 3.43 -2.43 17.93
C GLN A 145 4.84 -1.86 18.17
N ARG A 146 5.54 -2.36 19.17
CA ARG A 146 6.92 -2.15 19.55
C ARG A 146 7.94 -3.07 18.89
N ASN A 147 7.53 -4.13 18.18
CA ASN A 147 8.48 -5.07 17.54
C ASN A 147 8.79 -4.69 16.07
N HIS A 148 8.98 -3.43 15.87
CA HIS A 148 9.52 -2.83 14.66
C HIS A 148 11.04 -2.76 14.77
N GLY A 149 11.76 -3.86 14.73
CA GLY A 149 13.22 -3.84 14.83
C GLY A 149 13.76 -3.04 16.05
N PRO A 150 15.04 -2.97 16.28
CA PRO A 150 15.59 -2.15 17.35
C PRO A 150 15.21 -0.67 17.09
N PRO A 151 14.79 0.09 18.14
CA PRO A 151 14.35 1.46 17.96
C PRO A 151 15.44 2.30 17.29
N LEU A 152 15.02 3.21 16.44
CA LEU A 152 15.93 4.18 15.86
C LEU A 152 16.55 5.03 16.98
N SER A 153 17.87 5.15 16.99
CA SER A 153 18.58 6.08 17.86
C SER A 153 18.16 7.52 17.58
N LYS A 154 18.43 8.44 18.49
CA LYS A 154 18.14 9.86 18.29
C LYS A 154 18.74 10.37 16.97
N ARG A 155 19.99 9.97 16.67
CA ARG A 155 20.69 10.40 15.46
C ARG A 155 20.12 9.80 14.17
N GLU A 156 19.68 8.56 14.21
CA GLU A 156 18.98 7.92 13.07
C GLU A 156 17.63 8.58 12.80
N ARG A 157 16.89 9.02 13.82
CA ARG A 157 15.65 9.79 13.64
C ARG A 157 15.90 11.16 12.99
N GLU A 158 16.90 11.89 13.46
CA GLU A 158 17.27 13.20 12.88
C GLU A 158 17.62 13.06 11.38
N VAL A 159 18.39 12.02 11.03
CA VAL A 159 18.70 11.71 9.62
C VAL A 159 17.44 11.36 8.83
N LEU A 160 16.59 10.49 9.37
CA LEU A 160 15.34 10.08 8.72
C LEU A 160 14.41 11.26 8.48
N GLU A 161 14.24 12.14 9.47
CA GLU A 161 13.39 13.33 9.40
C GLU A 161 13.82 14.24 8.25
N LEU A 162 15.10 14.56 8.13
CA LEU A 162 15.61 15.38 7.03
C LEU A 162 15.41 14.70 5.67
N LEU A 163 15.61 13.38 5.59
CA LEU A 163 15.39 12.63 4.34
C LEU A 163 13.93 12.62 3.90
N VAL A 164 12.98 12.51 4.85
CA VAL A 164 11.53 12.57 4.57
C VAL A 164 11.14 13.93 4.03
N HIS A 165 11.74 15.02 4.53
CA HIS A 165 11.52 16.38 4.02
C HIS A 165 12.26 16.68 2.69
N GLY A 166 12.80 15.66 2.03
CA GLY A 166 13.36 15.80 0.68
C GLY A 166 14.83 16.19 0.60
N HIS A 167 15.53 16.37 1.72
CA HIS A 167 16.94 16.69 1.73
C HIS A 167 17.81 15.63 1.06
N THR A 168 18.90 16.07 0.39
CA THR A 168 19.94 15.18 -0.14
C THR A 168 20.87 14.72 0.97
N TYR A 169 21.71 13.72 0.73
CA TYR A 169 22.72 13.27 1.70
C TYR A 169 23.72 14.37 2.07
N ALA A 170 24.06 15.21 1.09
CA ALA A 170 24.93 16.37 1.32
C ALA A 170 24.24 17.41 2.23
N ASP A 171 22.94 17.68 2.02
CA ASP A 171 22.19 18.61 2.85
C ASP A 171 22.09 18.10 4.29
N VAL A 172 21.80 16.80 4.46
CA VAL A 172 21.75 16.13 5.77
C VAL A 172 23.10 16.19 6.47
N ALA A 173 24.21 15.94 5.73
CA ALA A 173 25.57 16.02 6.25
C ALA A 173 25.87 17.42 6.79
N ASN A 174 25.56 18.46 6.00
CA ASN A 174 25.73 19.86 6.36
C ASN A 174 24.87 20.24 7.57
N ALA A 175 23.57 19.90 7.56
CA ALA A 175 22.63 20.23 8.62
C ALA A 175 23.01 19.58 9.98
N LEU A 176 23.59 18.38 9.93
CA LEU A 176 23.94 17.62 11.12
C LEU A 176 25.41 17.73 11.52
N GLY A 177 26.25 18.45 10.74
CA GLY A 177 27.68 18.63 10.99
C GLY A 177 28.48 17.32 10.95
N ILE A 178 28.17 16.41 10.01
CA ILE A 178 28.83 15.10 9.84
C ILE A 178 29.25 14.88 8.39
N ALA A 179 30.13 13.91 8.17
CA ALA A 179 30.53 13.55 6.81
C ALA A 179 29.39 12.82 6.06
N GLU A 180 29.29 13.02 4.73
CA GLU A 180 28.26 12.37 3.90
C GLU A 180 28.34 10.83 3.97
N GLY A 181 29.54 10.23 4.05
CA GLY A 181 29.72 8.80 4.26
C GLY A 181 29.14 8.30 5.61
N THR A 182 29.09 9.20 6.60
CA THR A 182 28.43 8.89 7.89
C THR A 182 26.90 8.89 7.73
N VAL A 183 26.35 9.81 6.91
CA VAL A 183 24.93 9.82 6.55
C VAL A 183 24.55 8.51 5.86
N GLN A 184 25.32 8.05 4.87
CA GLN A 184 25.11 6.77 4.19
C GLN A 184 25.09 5.59 5.18
N THR A 185 25.98 5.60 6.17
CA THR A 185 26.01 4.57 7.21
C THR A 185 24.75 4.59 8.06
N TYR A 186 24.25 5.77 8.44
CA TYR A 186 22.99 5.90 9.16
C TYR A 186 21.80 5.44 8.30
N VAL A 187 21.74 5.83 7.03
CA VAL A 187 20.69 5.40 6.09
C VAL A 187 20.65 3.88 5.99
N LYS A 188 21.79 3.22 5.82
CA LYS A 188 21.86 1.76 5.80
C LYS A 188 21.28 1.14 7.07
N ARG A 189 21.68 1.63 8.25
CA ARG A 189 21.17 1.15 9.55
C ARG A 189 19.67 1.43 9.73
N ILE A 190 19.19 2.59 9.25
CA ILE A 190 17.77 2.93 9.26
C ILE A 190 17.00 1.93 8.41
N TYR A 191 17.47 1.65 7.19
CA TYR A 191 16.81 0.70 6.29
C TYR A 191 16.80 -0.72 6.89
N GLU A 192 17.91 -1.17 7.46
CA GLU A 192 17.98 -2.46 8.16
C GLU A 192 17.01 -2.52 9.35
N LYS A 193 16.95 -1.47 10.19
CA LYS A 193 16.06 -1.41 11.35
C LYS A 193 14.59 -1.26 11.01
N MET A 194 14.29 -0.55 9.91
CA MET A 194 12.93 -0.34 9.44
C MET A 194 12.46 -1.46 8.50
N ASP A 195 13.38 -2.32 8.06
CA ASP A 195 13.15 -3.39 7.09
C ASP A 195 12.58 -2.84 5.76
N VAL A 196 13.29 -1.86 5.20
CA VAL A 196 12.98 -1.20 3.93
C VAL A 196 14.20 -1.18 3.02
N SER A 197 13.98 -1.01 1.72
CA SER A 197 15.07 -1.04 0.72
C SER A 197 15.28 0.30 0.02
N THR A 198 14.33 1.23 0.11
CA THR A 198 14.38 2.50 -0.60
C THR A 198 14.08 3.70 0.29
N LYS A 199 14.51 4.91 -0.14
CA LYS A 199 14.20 6.17 0.53
C LYS A 199 12.68 6.42 0.58
N ALA A 200 11.97 6.10 -0.49
CA ALA A 200 10.53 6.27 -0.57
C ALA A 200 9.80 5.38 0.43
N GLU A 201 10.18 4.10 0.54
CA GLU A 201 9.64 3.18 1.55
C GLU A 201 9.92 3.67 2.97
N ALA A 202 11.16 4.13 3.24
CA ALA A 202 11.52 4.65 4.55
C ALA A 202 10.68 5.88 4.92
N ALA A 203 10.46 6.79 3.97
CA ALA A 203 9.65 7.99 4.18
C ALA A 203 8.17 7.64 4.47
N LEU A 204 7.56 6.80 3.63
CA LEU A 204 6.18 6.34 3.83
C LEU A 204 6.01 5.65 5.18
N LEU A 205 6.94 4.76 5.53
CA LEU A 205 6.90 4.03 6.79
C LEU A 205 7.11 4.94 7.99
N ALA A 206 7.99 5.95 7.88
CA ALA A 206 8.24 6.92 8.94
C ALA A 206 6.98 7.74 9.27
N VAL A 207 6.25 8.20 8.24
CA VAL A 207 4.98 8.91 8.40
C VAL A 207 3.90 7.99 8.95
N ALA A 208 3.76 6.78 8.39
CA ALA A 208 2.77 5.79 8.84
C ALA A 208 2.95 5.36 10.30
N ARG A 209 4.20 5.35 10.81
CA ARG A 209 4.53 5.04 12.21
C ARG A 209 4.53 6.26 13.12
N GLY A 210 4.22 7.46 12.61
CA GLY A 210 4.27 8.70 13.37
C GLY A 210 5.68 9.08 13.87
N LEU A 211 6.72 8.55 13.23
CA LEU A 211 8.12 8.86 13.57
C LEU A 211 8.52 10.25 13.07
N VAL A 212 7.89 10.69 11.98
CA VAL A 212 8.09 12.00 11.36
C VAL A 212 6.73 12.56 10.96
N LYS A 213 6.53 13.86 11.12
CA LYS A 213 5.33 14.55 10.61
C LYS A 213 5.54 14.85 9.12
N PRO A 214 4.48 14.74 8.30
CA PRO A 214 4.54 15.10 6.89
C PRO A 214 4.82 16.59 6.67
#